data_1cf758cd7ae47e64d446ba0a9f412290
#
_entry.id   1cf758cd7ae47e64d446ba0a9f412290
#
_cell.length_a   1.000
_cell.length_b   1.000
_cell.length_c   1.000
_cell.angle_alpha   90.00
_cell.angle_beta   90.00
_cell.angle_gamma   90.00
#
_symmetry.space_group_name_H-M   'P 1'
#
loop_
_entity.id
_entity.type
_entity.pdbx_description
1 polymer ?
#
loop_
_entity_poly.entity_id
_entity_poly.type
_entity_poly.pdbx_seq_one_letter_code
_entity_poly.pdbx_strand_id
1 'polypeptide(L)'
;MLTWKAGKSARTAQNGKLQFRFLGSSGMRTLHWIALFLLAVGPAAAADLDVTSMGAVGDGKTDCTAAFQKALDAVAAKGGGIVNVPAGHFRIDGRLKIPGAVTLQGTFRTPPTDQREDRPKLDGSVLLAFAGRGSRDGEPFIRLAGSTATLAGLMIAYPEWKQTDVPPVPYPPTVLTQDTVNTAILDCCFLNSYEAIRYQSAARFLVRNVHGYPTFRGLYVDACYDIGRVENVHFWPFGVTYKPDDPFCKWVNVNGVAFEFARTDWQYVVNTFCFGYGVGYKFSRSQAGSCNGNFLGIGADSCRRAVLVEDSQYPGLLITNGEFVGRWGSDDSVCLEVAESASEGKVSLNNCSFWGPIDRCVWLRSPAVQFTAIGTHFREWDVNRRGIPAIQLDAGKAIVQGNTFGRGDLHVLVGPKVRSAILMANQAAGGFNVDNQAAGRTQLVANEQNILDTSETAKSHYRLDIGAPDDNRYVRKCFAPESCQYGERSDKTIRWSTSQTEFHLPVLRGKPYTVNLDLNLPQAAVDPANGLYLGDQRVMELPAKAYLGTVTGRLPACDKDHVILTLKVKTWCPKDADPNSKDMRRIGAALCSLTMKADGAGDGVTNANTGDAE
;
A
#
# COMPACT_ATOMS: atom_id res chain seq x y z
N MET A 1 5.01 30.67 -18.55
CA MET A 1 6.03 31.42 -19.28
C MET A 1 6.21 32.76 -18.58
N LEU A 2 7.23 32.89 -17.79
CA LEU A 2 7.70 34.15 -17.22
C LEU A 2 9.22 34.12 -17.34
N THR A 3 9.73 34.89 -18.27
CA THR A 3 11.14 35.04 -18.60
C THR A 3 11.84 35.90 -17.56
N TRP A 4 12.86 35.39 -16.93
CA TRP A 4 13.80 36.17 -16.11
C TRP A 4 15.00 36.54 -16.95
N LYS A 5 15.17 37.86 -17.21
CA LYS A 5 16.37 38.44 -17.80
C LYS A 5 17.42 38.67 -16.69
N ALA A 6 18.56 38.03 -16.84
CA ALA A 6 19.73 38.32 -16.03
C ALA A 6 20.41 39.59 -16.53
N GLY A 7 20.47 40.63 -15.69
CA GLY A 7 21.30 41.80 -15.89
C GLY A 7 22.66 41.63 -15.18
N LYS A 8 23.74 41.57 -15.93
CA LYS A 8 25.11 41.68 -15.42
C LYS A 8 25.41 43.11 -15.03
N SER A 9 25.89 43.35 -13.82
CA SER A 9 26.65 44.55 -13.47
C SER A 9 27.78 44.17 -12.54
N ALA A 10 28.99 44.29 -13.11
CA ALA A 10 30.23 44.22 -12.35
C ALA A 10 30.44 45.53 -11.59
N ARG A 11 30.76 45.48 -10.31
CA ARG A 11 31.44 46.58 -9.60
C ARG A 11 32.51 46.06 -8.68
N THR A 12 33.67 46.66 -8.92
CA THR A 12 34.97 46.56 -8.26
C THR A 12 34.90 46.88 -6.77
N ALA A 13 35.70 46.14 -6.01
CA ALA A 13 35.99 46.41 -4.60
C ALA A 13 36.82 47.68 -4.44
N GLN A 14 36.44 48.58 -3.53
CA GLN A 14 37.31 49.58 -2.96
C GLN A 14 37.17 49.56 -1.46
N ASN A 15 38.34 49.41 -0.79
CA ASN A 15 38.53 49.49 0.64
C ASN A 15 38.17 50.88 1.18
N GLY A 16 37.19 50.95 2.08
CA GLY A 16 36.90 52.18 2.82
C GLY A 16 36.97 51.91 4.34
N LYS A 17 38.02 52.36 4.98
CA LYS A 17 38.13 52.42 6.45
C LYS A 17 37.12 53.43 6.99
N LEU A 18 36.18 53.01 7.83
CA LEU A 18 35.35 53.91 8.63
C LEU A 18 36.14 54.39 9.82
N GLN A 19 36.53 55.67 9.82
CA GLN A 19 37.02 56.39 10.98
C GLN A 19 35.85 56.98 11.77
N PHE A 20 35.67 56.54 13.00
CA PHE A 20 34.75 57.20 13.95
C PHE A 20 35.44 58.45 14.51
N ARG A 21 34.93 59.62 14.20
CA ARG A 21 35.26 60.87 14.92
C ARG A 21 34.25 61.05 16.06
N PHE A 22 34.75 61.06 17.27
CA PHE A 22 34.00 61.56 18.45
C PHE A 22 33.89 63.06 18.38
N LEU A 23 32.67 63.56 18.30
CA LEU A 23 32.36 64.98 18.55
C LEU A 23 31.84 65.13 19.98
N GLY A 24 32.39 66.12 20.63
CA GLY A 24 32.33 66.37 22.07
C GLY A 24 30.95 66.77 22.61
N SER A 25 30.83 66.51 23.85
CA SER A 25 29.99 66.97 24.94
C SER A 25 28.96 68.08 24.63
N SER A 26 27.73 67.72 24.31
CA SER A 26 26.50 68.44 24.68
C SER A 26 25.27 67.53 24.30
N GLY A 27 24.90 66.60 25.15
CA GLY A 27 23.80 65.71 24.87
C GLY A 27 23.35 64.79 26.01
N MET A 28 23.72 65.14 27.27
CA MET A 28 23.43 64.29 28.43
C MET A 28 21.98 64.40 28.96
N ARG A 29 21.06 65.08 28.24
CA ARG A 29 19.65 65.18 28.65
C ARG A 29 18.67 64.37 27.79
N THR A 30 19.10 63.88 26.63
CA THR A 30 18.22 63.08 25.73
C THR A 30 18.34 61.58 25.93
N LEU A 31 19.38 61.08 26.56
CA LEU A 31 19.54 59.61 26.80
C LEU A 31 18.65 59.06 27.94
N HIS A 32 18.15 59.88 28.84
CA HIS A 32 17.28 59.42 29.93
C HIS A 32 15.86 59.04 29.49
N TRP A 33 15.37 59.60 28.42
CA TRP A 33 14.03 59.29 27.91
C TRP A 33 14.02 58.05 26.99
N ILE A 34 15.11 57.72 26.34
CA ILE A 34 15.23 56.53 25.50
C ILE A 34 15.43 55.28 26.37
N ALA A 35 16.15 55.42 27.51
CA ALA A 35 16.32 54.32 28.47
C ALA A 35 15.04 53.99 29.25
N LEU A 36 14.15 54.97 29.48
CA LEU A 36 12.84 54.71 30.14
C LEU A 36 11.81 54.08 29.22
N PHE A 37 11.91 54.25 27.88
CA PHE A 37 11.01 53.61 26.93
C PHE A 37 11.43 52.18 26.55
N LEU A 38 12.72 51.82 26.72
CA LEU A 38 13.23 50.46 26.49
C LEU A 38 13.03 49.52 27.67
N LEU A 39 12.74 50.05 28.88
CA LEU A 39 12.48 49.26 30.08
C LEU A 39 11.01 48.84 30.27
N ALA A 40 10.08 49.29 29.40
CA ALA A 40 8.66 48.98 29.51
C ALA A 40 8.18 47.85 28.59
N VAL A 41 9.05 47.32 27.70
CA VAL A 41 8.74 46.13 26.90
C VAL A 41 9.64 44.99 27.42
N GLY A 42 9.35 44.57 28.62
CA GLY A 42 9.77 43.23 29.05
C GLY A 42 9.20 42.20 28.08
N PRO A 43 9.93 41.12 27.78
CA PRO A 43 9.35 40.04 26.98
C PRO A 43 8.03 39.65 27.65
N ALA A 44 6.91 39.84 26.95
CA ALA A 44 5.65 39.30 27.42
C ALA A 44 5.87 37.81 27.62
N ALA A 45 5.89 37.37 28.86
CA ALA A 45 5.99 35.94 29.18
C ALA A 45 4.79 35.27 28.49
N ALA A 46 5.05 34.19 27.75
CA ALA A 46 3.99 33.40 27.14
C ALA A 46 2.93 33.10 28.21
N ALA A 47 1.67 33.34 27.89
CA ALA A 47 0.59 33.13 28.85
C ALA A 47 0.24 31.65 28.94
N ASP A 48 0.52 31.04 30.08
CA ASP A 48 0.00 29.70 30.40
C ASP A 48 -1.27 29.83 31.23
N LEU A 49 -2.31 29.11 30.82
CA LEU A 49 -3.62 29.15 31.47
C LEU A 49 -4.24 27.77 31.50
N ASP A 50 -4.77 27.36 32.64
CA ASP A 50 -5.51 26.11 32.77
C ASP A 50 -7.01 26.35 32.53
N VAL A 51 -7.67 25.46 31.78
CA VAL A 51 -9.10 25.58 31.48
C VAL A 51 -9.97 25.56 32.73
N THR A 52 -9.51 24.89 33.80
CA THR A 52 -10.24 24.82 35.09
C THR A 52 -10.27 26.19 35.77
N SER A 53 -9.26 27.05 35.57
CA SER A 53 -9.26 28.43 36.09
C SER A 53 -10.35 29.29 35.43
N MET A 54 -10.89 28.87 34.30
CA MET A 54 -12.01 29.51 33.59
C MET A 54 -13.35 28.84 33.87
N GLY A 55 -13.37 27.84 34.75
CA GLY A 55 -14.58 27.13 35.18
C GLY A 55 -14.84 25.80 34.47
N ALA A 56 -13.88 25.24 33.71
CA ALA A 56 -14.03 23.90 33.15
C ALA A 56 -13.97 22.83 34.25
N VAL A 57 -14.84 21.83 34.15
CA VAL A 57 -14.94 20.70 35.09
C VAL A 57 -14.80 19.39 34.33
N GLY A 58 -13.80 18.59 34.73
CA GLY A 58 -13.47 17.32 34.07
C GLY A 58 -14.33 16.13 34.49
N ASP A 59 -15.64 16.32 34.72
CA ASP A 59 -16.57 15.33 35.23
C ASP A 59 -17.34 14.54 34.14
N GLY A 60 -17.13 14.87 32.87
CA GLY A 60 -17.81 14.27 31.72
C GLY A 60 -19.27 14.68 31.56
N LYS A 61 -19.81 15.59 32.39
CA LYS A 61 -21.24 15.96 32.44
C LYS A 61 -21.47 17.44 32.20
N THR A 62 -20.66 18.29 32.84
CA THR A 62 -20.79 19.75 32.78
C THR A 62 -20.27 20.24 31.41
N ASP A 63 -21.09 21.02 30.68
CA ASP A 63 -20.65 21.63 29.43
C ASP A 63 -19.54 22.66 29.70
N CYS A 64 -18.37 22.40 29.16
CA CYS A 64 -17.16 23.21 29.31
C CYS A 64 -16.88 24.11 28.09
N THR A 65 -17.75 24.15 27.10
CA THR A 65 -17.54 24.89 25.83
C THR A 65 -17.11 26.35 26.07
N ALA A 66 -17.88 27.07 26.90
CA ALA A 66 -17.62 28.48 27.18
C ALA A 66 -16.33 28.69 27.97
N ALA A 67 -16.02 27.81 28.93
CA ALA A 67 -14.79 27.87 29.74
C ALA A 67 -13.53 27.67 28.86
N PHE A 68 -13.56 26.67 27.96
CA PHE A 68 -12.47 26.43 27.01
C PHE A 68 -12.28 27.61 26.07
N GLN A 69 -13.35 28.12 25.46
CA GLN A 69 -13.23 29.25 24.53
C GLN A 69 -12.70 30.51 25.23
N LYS A 70 -13.17 30.78 26.43
CA LYS A 70 -12.70 31.91 27.25
C LYS A 70 -11.19 31.80 27.57
N ALA A 71 -10.69 30.59 27.86
CA ALA A 71 -9.27 30.34 28.08
C ALA A 71 -8.45 30.61 26.80
N LEU A 72 -8.90 30.09 25.67
CA LEU A 72 -8.26 30.28 24.37
C LEU A 72 -8.18 31.75 23.97
N ASP A 73 -9.28 32.48 24.13
CA ASP A 73 -9.36 33.91 23.79
C ASP A 73 -8.49 34.76 24.74
N ALA A 74 -8.43 34.41 26.05
CA ALA A 74 -7.61 35.11 27.00
C ALA A 74 -6.10 34.96 26.73
N VAL A 75 -5.66 33.78 26.29
CA VAL A 75 -4.27 33.53 25.91
C VAL A 75 -3.94 34.26 24.59
N ALA A 76 -4.84 34.21 23.63
CA ALA A 76 -4.69 34.92 22.35
C ALA A 76 -4.58 36.45 22.56
N ALA A 77 -5.37 37.04 23.45
CA ALA A 77 -5.36 38.45 23.76
C ALA A 77 -4.00 38.92 24.36
N LYS A 78 -3.20 38.00 24.91
CA LYS A 78 -1.85 38.25 25.41
C LYS A 78 -0.74 38.01 24.37
N GLY A 79 -1.13 37.73 23.12
CA GLY A 79 -0.20 37.49 22.02
C GLY A 79 0.13 36.02 21.75
N GLY A 80 -0.50 35.09 22.45
CA GLY A 80 -0.31 33.65 22.33
C GLY A 80 0.21 32.97 23.58
N GLY A 81 0.33 31.65 23.56
CA GLY A 81 0.77 30.82 24.67
C GLY A 81 0.06 29.47 24.73
N ILE A 82 0.01 28.86 25.92
CA ILE A 82 -0.54 27.52 26.11
C ILE A 82 -1.82 27.57 26.97
N VAL A 83 -2.85 26.91 26.52
CA VAL A 83 -4.03 26.57 27.31
C VAL A 83 -3.93 25.11 27.71
N ASN A 84 -3.68 24.88 28.99
CA ASN A 84 -3.54 23.54 29.56
C ASN A 84 -4.89 22.90 29.85
N VAL A 85 -5.02 21.63 29.50
CA VAL A 85 -6.16 20.77 29.79
C VAL A 85 -5.66 19.64 30.69
N PRO A 86 -5.99 19.63 31.99
CA PRO A 86 -5.57 18.56 32.90
C PRO A 86 -6.24 17.23 32.53
N ALA A 87 -5.80 16.15 33.15
CA ALA A 87 -6.49 14.87 33.03
C ALA A 87 -7.93 14.98 33.54
N GLY A 88 -8.87 14.41 32.78
CA GLY A 88 -10.30 14.46 33.04
C GLY A 88 -11.13 14.36 31.77
N HIS A 89 -12.43 14.21 31.93
CA HIS A 89 -13.37 14.12 30.81
C HIS A 89 -14.14 15.44 30.70
N PHE A 90 -13.87 16.20 29.65
CA PHE A 90 -14.49 17.51 29.43
C PHE A 90 -15.58 17.41 28.37
N ARG A 91 -16.84 17.59 28.78
CA ARG A 91 -17.96 17.65 27.85
C ARG A 91 -17.94 18.98 27.08
N ILE A 92 -18.07 18.90 25.76
CA ILE A 92 -18.11 20.06 24.87
C ILE A 92 -19.33 19.93 23.98
N ASP A 93 -20.41 20.69 24.30
CA ASP A 93 -21.65 20.69 23.54
C ASP A 93 -21.59 21.62 22.31
N GLY A 94 -20.70 22.59 22.35
CA GLY A 94 -20.46 23.54 21.27
C GLY A 94 -19.25 23.18 20.41
N ARG A 95 -18.60 24.22 19.93
CA ARG A 95 -17.42 24.15 19.05
C ARG A 95 -16.30 25.01 19.60
N LEU A 96 -15.05 24.65 19.31
CA LEU A 96 -13.88 25.37 19.78
C LEU A 96 -13.13 26.02 18.60
N LYS A 97 -12.69 27.25 18.81
CA LYS A 97 -11.84 27.97 17.87
C LYS A 97 -10.50 28.25 18.54
N ILE A 98 -9.44 27.61 18.05
CA ILE A 98 -8.07 27.85 18.54
C ILE A 98 -7.45 28.98 17.72
N PRO A 99 -7.20 30.15 18.32
CA PRO A 99 -6.60 31.29 17.61
C PRO A 99 -5.16 31.03 17.20
N GLY A 100 -4.60 31.90 16.33
CA GLY A 100 -3.19 31.85 15.95
C GLY A 100 -2.27 32.03 17.16
N ALA A 101 -1.10 31.40 17.12
CA ALA A 101 -0.10 31.38 18.19
C ALA A 101 -0.58 30.79 19.54
N VAL A 102 -1.71 30.07 19.56
CA VAL A 102 -2.24 29.40 20.76
C VAL A 102 -2.13 27.90 20.61
N THR A 103 -1.66 27.23 21.66
CA THR A 103 -1.66 25.78 21.81
C THR A 103 -2.72 25.35 22.82
N LEU A 104 -3.68 24.51 22.42
CA LEU A 104 -4.53 23.75 23.35
C LEU A 104 -3.84 22.43 23.66
N GLN A 105 -3.37 22.24 24.89
CA GLN A 105 -2.52 21.14 25.27
C GLN A 105 -3.08 20.29 26.42
N GLY A 106 -3.24 19.01 26.17
CA GLY A 106 -3.57 18.01 27.17
C GLY A 106 -2.39 17.12 27.57
N THR A 107 -2.70 16.03 28.26
CA THR A 107 -1.74 15.09 28.86
C THR A 107 -1.58 13.78 28.08
N PHE A 108 -2.40 13.54 27.07
CA PHE A 108 -2.30 12.33 26.25
C PHE A 108 -0.97 12.27 25.50
N ARG A 109 -0.31 11.11 25.47
CA ARG A 109 1.01 10.96 24.82
C ARG A 109 1.19 9.67 24.05
N THR A 110 0.43 8.64 24.37
CA THR A 110 0.62 7.29 23.82
C THR A 110 -0.64 6.82 23.09
N PRO A 111 -0.50 5.88 22.13
CA PRO A 111 -1.67 5.22 21.61
C PRO A 111 -2.43 4.50 22.73
N PRO A 112 -3.76 4.31 22.58
CA PRO A 112 -4.55 3.52 23.53
C PRO A 112 -3.93 2.13 23.68
N THR A 113 -3.71 1.69 24.90
CA THR A 113 -3.04 0.41 25.17
C THR A 113 -3.95 -0.79 24.99
N ASP A 114 -5.27 -0.60 25.10
CA ASP A 114 -6.26 -1.65 24.87
C ASP A 114 -7.09 -1.35 23.62
N GLN A 115 -6.81 -2.15 22.58
CA GLN A 115 -7.37 -1.97 21.24
C GLN A 115 -8.56 -2.90 20.96
N ARG A 116 -8.82 -3.84 21.86
CA ARG A 116 -9.80 -4.91 21.63
C ARG A 116 -11.08 -4.77 22.46
N GLU A 117 -11.11 -3.81 23.38
CA GLU A 117 -12.28 -3.58 24.21
C GLU A 117 -13.31 -2.71 23.47
N ASP A 118 -14.57 -3.06 23.59
CA ASP A 118 -15.74 -2.30 23.12
C ASP A 118 -15.80 -0.89 23.70
N ARG A 119 -15.04 -0.66 24.76
CA ARG A 119 -14.94 0.61 25.48
C ARG A 119 -13.48 0.95 25.71
N PRO A 120 -12.87 1.78 24.84
CA PRO A 120 -11.51 2.24 25.05
C PRO A 120 -11.42 2.97 26.38
N LYS A 121 -10.33 2.76 27.10
CA LYS A 121 -10.02 3.59 28.27
C LYS A 121 -9.84 5.02 27.82
N LEU A 122 -10.68 5.89 28.37
CA LEU A 122 -10.58 7.33 28.14
C LEU A 122 -9.64 7.92 29.23
N ASP A 123 -8.35 7.72 29.07
CA ASP A 123 -7.33 8.19 30.00
C ASP A 123 -6.74 9.54 29.56
N GLY A 124 -6.27 10.33 30.52
CA GLY A 124 -5.67 11.63 30.26
C GLY A 124 -6.71 12.73 30.01
N SER A 125 -6.38 13.66 29.14
CA SER A 125 -7.23 14.81 28.80
C SER A 125 -8.16 14.43 27.65
N VAL A 126 -9.44 14.26 27.94
CA VAL A 126 -10.47 13.78 26.99
C VAL A 126 -11.49 14.86 26.71
N LEU A 127 -11.71 15.20 25.45
CA LEU A 127 -12.81 16.03 25.00
C LEU A 127 -13.96 15.11 24.52
N LEU A 128 -15.11 15.21 25.16
CA LEU A 128 -16.34 14.52 24.77
C LEU A 128 -17.13 15.43 23.82
N ALA A 129 -17.15 15.09 22.52
CA ALA A 129 -17.74 15.91 21.47
C ALA A 129 -19.22 15.57 21.25
N PHE A 130 -20.10 16.56 21.34
CA PHE A 130 -21.55 16.41 21.11
C PHE A 130 -22.05 17.22 19.91
N ALA A 131 -21.28 18.21 19.43
CA ALA A 131 -21.72 19.09 18.34
C ALA A 131 -21.76 18.40 16.97
N GLY A 132 -22.76 18.73 16.17
CA GLY A 132 -22.78 18.46 14.73
C GLY A 132 -23.32 17.10 14.31
N ARG A 133 -23.90 16.32 15.21
CA ARG A 133 -24.48 15.00 14.90
C ARG A 133 -25.50 15.09 13.75
N GLY A 134 -25.38 14.21 12.75
CA GLY A 134 -26.26 14.15 11.58
C GLY A 134 -25.88 15.09 10.44
N SER A 135 -24.82 15.91 10.56
CA SER A 135 -24.40 16.85 9.54
C SER A 135 -22.95 16.62 9.12
N ARG A 136 -22.71 16.29 7.87
CA ARG A 136 -21.35 16.12 7.33
C ARG A 136 -20.68 17.47 7.01
N ASP A 137 -21.44 18.41 6.49
CA ASP A 137 -20.95 19.67 5.91
C ASP A 137 -21.11 20.87 6.87
N GLY A 138 -21.32 20.58 8.17
CA GLY A 138 -21.41 21.59 9.20
C GLY A 138 -20.06 22.17 9.63
N GLU A 139 -20.13 23.16 10.53
CA GLU A 139 -18.92 23.71 11.17
C GLU A 139 -18.17 22.63 11.96
N PRO A 140 -16.82 22.61 11.91
CA PRO A 140 -15.99 21.62 12.59
C PRO A 140 -16.16 21.68 14.11
N PHE A 141 -15.85 20.59 14.78
CA PHE A 141 -15.81 20.56 16.24
C PHE A 141 -14.69 21.45 16.79
N ILE A 142 -13.49 21.37 16.20
CA ILE A 142 -12.36 22.26 16.50
C ILE A 142 -11.88 22.93 15.21
N ARG A 143 -11.78 24.26 15.22
CA ARG A 143 -11.14 25.03 14.14
C ARG A 143 -9.79 25.54 14.60
N LEU A 144 -8.69 25.17 13.91
CA LEU A 144 -7.42 25.88 14.01
C LEU A 144 -7.52 27.16 13.17
N ALA A 145 -7.82 28.28 13.82
CA ALA A 145 -8.34 29.47 13.15
C ALA A 145 -7.29 30.55 12.87
N GLY A 146 -6.02 30.21 13.05
CA GLY A 146 -4.92 31.13 12.73
C GLY A 146 -3.61 30.39 12.54
N SER A 147 -2.65 31.06 11.93
CA SER A 147 -1.29 30.49 11.75
C SER A 147 -0.64 30.16 13.08
N THR A 148 0.15 29.08 13.10
CA THR A 148 0.82 28.55 14.29
C THR A 148 -0.12 28.07 15.41
N ALA A 149 -1.44 27.94 15.17
CA ALA A 149 -2.36 27.28 16.10
C ALA A 149 -2.01 25.79 16.24
N THR A 150 -2.02 25.28 17.47
CA THR A 150 -1.67 23.89 17.75
C THR A 150 -2.71 23.19 18.62
N LEU A 151 -3.05 21.96 18.26
CA LEU A 151 -3.78 21.00 19.09
C LEU A 151 -2.83 19.90 19.53
N ALA A 152 -2.67 19.67 20.82
CA ALA A 152 -1.70 18.70 21.33
C ALA A 152 -2.22 17.91 22.53
N GLY A 153 -1.83 16.64 22.63
CA GLY A 153 -2.01 15.80 23.82
C GLY A 153 -3.46 15.53 24.23
N LEU A 154 -4.39 15.43 23.28
CA LEU A 154 -5.81 15.29 23.55
C LEU A 154 -6.38 14.01 22.91
N MET A 155 -7.26 13.36 23.66
CA MET A 155 -8.17 12.36 23.13
C MET A 155 -9.53 13.02 22.87
N ILE A 156 -10.08 12.80 21.68
CA ILE A 156 -11.40 13.30 21.28
C ILE A 156 -12.30 12.10 21.01
N ALA A 157 -13.42 12.03 21.71
CA ALA A 157 -14.38 10.94 21.61
C ALA A 157 -15.79 11.47 21.36
N TYR A 158 -16.60 10.71 20.63
CA TYR A 158 -18.00 11.00 20.33
C TYR A 158 -18.91 10.05 21.13
N PRO A 159 -19.45 10.47 22.31
CA PRO A 159 -20.19 9.58 23.20
C PRO A 159 -21.50 9.04 22.62
N GLU A 160 -22.10 9.77 21.69
CA GLU A 160 -23.35 9.36 21.02
C GLU A 160 -23.13 8.40 19.86
N TRP A 161 -21.87 8.09 19.52
CA TRP A 161 -21.52 7.12 18.48
C TRP A 161 -21.90 5.70 18.90
N LYS A 162 -22.43 4.92 17.97
CA LYS A 162 -22.72 3.51 18.17
C LYS A 162 -22.26 2.70 16.96
N GLN A 163 -21.58 1.57 17.21
CA GLN A 163 -21.19 0.64 16.15
C GLN A 163 -22.39 0.03 15.41
N THR A 164 -23.56 0.02 16.04
CA THR A 164 -24.80 -0.47 15.43
C THR A 164 -25.43 0.51 14.44
N ASP A 165 -24.99 1.76 14.38
CA ASP A 165 -25.44 2.74 13.40
C ASP A 165 -24.75 2.46 12.04
N VAL A 166 -25.50 1.90 11.09
CA VAL A 166 -25.00 1.55 9.74
C VAL A 166 -25.97 2.07 8.68
N PRO A 167 -25.56 3.04 7.84
CA PRO A 167 -24.28 3.73 7.82
C PRO A 167 -23.99 4.51 9.11
N PRO A 168 -22.72 4.75 9.45
CA PRO A 168 -22.36 5.58 10.60
C PRO A 168 -23.00 6.97 10.51
N VAL A 169 -23.49 7.47 11.63
CA VAL A 169 -24.07 8.81 11.69
C VAL A 169 -22.99 9.85 11.34
N PRO A 170 -23.22 10.72 10.34
CA PRO A 170 -22.23 11.71 9.95
C PRO A 170 -22.04 12.79 11.00
N TYR A 171 -20.81 13.29 11.07
CA TYR A 171 -20.40 14.49 11.81
C TYR A 171 -19.52 15.35 10.90
N PRO A 172 -19.44 16.68 11.13
CA PRO A 172 -18.46 17.54 10.49
C PRO A 172 -17.04 17.10 10.81
N PRO A 173 -16.01 17.65 10.11
CA PRO A 173 -14.62 17.38 10.49
C PRO A 173 -14.38 17.65 11.97
N THR A 174 -13.72 16.72 12.65
CA THR A 174 -13.35 16.92 14.06
C THR A 174 -12.38 18.08 14.20
N VAL A 175 -11.34 18.13 13.34
CA VAL A 175 -10.45 19.28 13.25
C VAL A 175 -10.40 19.79 11.82
N LEU A 176 -10.66 21.08 11.65
CA LEU A 176 -10.48 21.78 10.38
C LEU A 176 -9.46 22.89 10.54
N THR A 177 -8.56 22.99 9.59
CA THR A 177 -7.71 24.17 9.39
C THR A 177 -7.88 24.68 7.97
N GLN A 178 -8.07 25.99 7.85
CA GLN A 178 -8.33 26.66 6.58
C GLN A 178 -7.67 28.02 6.54
N ASP A 179 -7.03 28.34 5.38
CA ASP A 179 -6.35 29.63 5.14
C ASP A 179 -5.28 29.94 6.21
N THR A 180 -4.50 28.94 6.61
CA THR A 180 -3.51 29.03 7.69
C THR A 180 -2.15 28.48 7.27
N VAL A 181 -1.11 28.81 8.02
CA VAL A 181 0.23 28.25 7.86
C VAL A 181 0.82 27.81 9.21
N ASN A 182 1.71 26.81 9.20
CA ASN A 182 2.46 26.33 10.37
C ASN A 182 1.57 25.84 11.52
N THR A 183 0.38 25.30 11.23
CA THR A 183 -0.48 24.68 12.25
C THR A 183 -0.02 23.26 12.57
N ALA A 184 -0.30 22.79 13.79
CA ALA A 184 0.11 21.45 14.20
C ALA A 184 -1.01 20.68 14.93
N ILE A 185 -1.04 19.36 14.74
CA ILE A 185 -1.84 18.40 15.50
C ILE A 185 -0.88 17.31 15.99
N LEU A 186 -0.67 17.25 17.30
CA LEU A 186 0.39 16.47 17.92
C LEU A 186 -0.16 15.58 19.02
N ASP A 187 0.29 14.32 19.11
CA ASP A 187 -0.02 13.43 20.23
C ASP A 187 -1.54 13.33 20.52
N CYS A 188 -2.36 13.17 19.49
CA CYS A 188 -3.82 13.13 19.60
C CYS A 188 -4.41 11.76 19.27
N CYS A 189 -5.58 11.46 19.86
CA CYS A 189 -6.35 10.28 19.52
C CYS A 189 -7.80 10.69 19.13
N PHE A 190 -8.26 10.23 17.98
CA PHE A 190 -9.59 10.49 17.44
C PHE A 190 -10.45 9.22 17.50
N LEU A 191 -11.23 9.07 18.57
CA LEU A 191 -12.12 7.94 18.74
C LEU A 191 -13.49 8.24 18.12
N ASN A 192 -13.93 7.34 17.21
CA ASN A 192 -15.27 7.37 16.64
C ASN A 192 -15.60 8.64 15.83
N SER A 193 -14.58 9.37 15.39
CA SER A 193 -14.76 10.50 14.46
C SER A 193 -15.34 10.01 13.14
N TYR A 194 -16.26 10.78 12.54
CA TYR A 194 -16.72 10.51 11.18
C TYR A 194 -15.64 10.93 10.16
N GLU A 195 -15.18 12.19 10.26
CA GLU A 195 -13.98 12.71 9.61
C GLU A 195 -13.07 13.32 10.68
N ALA A 196 -11.80 12.88 10.77
CA ALA A 196 -10.96 13.34 11.86
C ALA A 196 -10.28 14.68 11.55
N ILE A 197 -9.50 14.77 10.47
CA ILE A 197 -8.65 15.94 10.19
C ILE A 197 -8.85 16.40 8.75
N ARG A 198 -9.12 17.69 8.57
CA ARG A 198 -9.18 18.35 7.28
C ARG A 198 -8.26 19.56 7.22
N TYR A 199 -7.32 19.53 6.29
CA TYR A 199 -6.48 20.66 5.89
C TYR A 199 -6.97 21.21 4.54
N GLN A 200 -7.31 22.48 4.50
CA GLN A 200 -7.78 23.15 3.29
C GLN A 200 -7.15 24.53 3.18
N SER A 201 -6.51 24.84 2.04
CA SER A 201 -5.77 26.09 1.88
C SER A 201 -4.79 26.34 3.03
N ALA A 202 -4.04 25.31 3.42
CA ALA A 202 -3.11 25.36 4.56
C ALA A 202 -1.72 24.87 4.13
N ALA A 203 -0.69 25.54 4.61
CA ALA A 203 0.69 25.23 4.24
C ALA A 203 1.57 25.00 5.46
N ARG A 204 2.67 24.27 5.27
CA ARG A 204 3.70 23.97 6.28
C ARG A 204 3.15 23.41 7.58
N PHE A 205 2.11 22.58 7.48
CA PHE A 205 1.48 21.95 8.63
C PHE A 205 2.26 20.70 9.10
N LEU A 206 2.02 20.32 10.36
CA LEU A 206 2.52 19.09 10.96
C LEU A 206 1.39 18.29 11.62
N VAL A 207 1.22 17.04 11.24
CA VAL A 207 0.42 16.02 11.94
C VAL A 207 1.38 14.96 12.43
N ARG A 208 1.46 14.74 13.76
CA ARG A 208 2.40 13.77 14.31
C ARG A 208 1.85 13.02 15.52
N ASN A 209 2.15 11.72 15.60
CA ASN A 209 1.72 10.82 16.68
C ASN A 209 0.20 10.84 16.86
N VAL A 210 -0.55 10.63 15.76
CA VAL A 210 -2.01 10.64 15.78
C VAL A 210 -2.54 9.23 15.64
N HIS A 211 -3.53 8.88 16.47
CA HIS A 211 -4.17 7.58 16.51
C HIS A 211 -5.70 7.73 16.38
N GLY A 212 -6.38 6.67 16.01
CA GLY A 212 -7.84 6.64 15.94
C GLY A 212 -8.38 5.66 14.91
N TYR A 213 -9.71 5.63 14.79
CA TYR A 213 -10.41 4.93 13.72
C TYR A 213 -11.53 5.80 13.14
N PRO A 214 -11.17 6.86 12.40
CA PRO A 214 -12.17 7.68 11.71
C PRO A 214 -12.94 6.83 10.70
N THR A 215 -14.27 6.90 10.77
CA THR A 215 -15.12 5.92 10.08
C THR A 215 -15.28 6.21 8.58
N PHE A 216 -15.30 7.49 8.20
CA PHE A 216 -15.46 7.92 6.81
C PHE A 216 -14.15 8.42 6.21
N ARG A 217 -13.44 9.35 6.92
CA ARG A 217 -12.18 9.88 6.44
C ARG A 217 -11.24 10.23 7.60
N GLY A 218 -10.00 9.72 7.53
CA GLY A 218 -8.98 9.98 8.55
C GLY A 218 -8.35 11.36 8.38
N LEU A 219 -7.55 11.52 7.36
CA LEU A 219 -6.90 12.78 7.01
C LEU A 219 -7.24 13.18 5.58
N TYR A 220 -7.67 14.42 5.39
CA TYR A 220 -7.83 15.06 4.08
C TYR A 220 -6.96 16.29 3.95
N VAL A 221 -6.23 16.40 2.83
CA VAL A 221 -5.38 17.55 2.52
C VAL A 221 -5.72 18.08 1.13
N ASP A 222 -6.06 19.37 1.04
CA ASP A 222 -6.31 20.04 -0.23
C ASP A 222 -5.80 21.49 -0.22
N ALA A 223 -5.39 21.97 -1.39
CA ALA A 223 -4.86 23.32 -1.60
C ALA A 223 -3.68 23.67 -0.67
N CYS A 224 -2.79 22.70 -0.40
CA CYS A 224 -1.55 22.89 0.34
C CYS A 224 -0.40 23.10 -0.66
N TYR A 225 0.04 24.34 -0.85
CA TYR A 225 1.05 24.70 -1.87
C TYR A 225 2.48 24.74 -1.34
N ASP A 226 2.71 24.44 -0.08
CA ASP A 226 4.03 24.43 0.55
C ASP A 226 4.09 23.45 1.71
N ILE A 227 4.68 22.33 1.47
CA ILE A 227 5.11 21.24 2.35
C ILE A 227 4.17 20.91 3.53
N GLY A 228 3.31 19.91 3.35
CA GLY A 228 2.61 19.23 4.44
C GLY A 228 3.47 18.11 5.04
N ARG A 229 3.43 17.90 6.36
CA ARG A 229 4.14 16.80 7.05
C ARG A 229 3.17 15.96 7.85
N VAL A 230 3.19 14.64 7.61
CA VAL A 230 2.37 13.65 8.32
C VAL A 230 3.31 12.54 8.79
N GLU A 231 3.45 12.38 10.10
CA GLU A 231 4.46 11.53 10.73
C GLU A 231 3.83 10.64 11.81
N ASN A 232 4.10 9.34 11.77
CA ASN A 232 3.65 8.38 12.79
C ASN A 232 2.15 8.47 13.08
N VAL A 233 1.32 8.36 12.03
CA VAL A 233 -0.14 8.34 12.15
C VAL A 233 -0.64 6.90 11.97
N HIS A 234 -1.46 6.43 12.92
CA HIS A 234 -1.93 5.06 12.97
C HIS A 234 -3.47 5.02 13.08
N PHE A 235 -4.15 4.72 11.97
CA PHE A 235 -5.59 4.52 11.92
C PHE A 235 -5.91 3.02 11.97
N TRP A 236 -6.27 2.56 13.16
CA TRP A 236 -6.60 1.19 13.52
C TRP A 236 -7.95 1.17 14.26
N PRO A 237 -8.71 0.05 14.30
CA PRO A 237 -10.01 -0.02 14.98
C PRO A 237 -9.98 0.22 16.50
N PHE A 238 -9.35 1.31 16.94
CA PHE A 238 -9.39 1.75 18.33
C PHE A 238 -10.82 2.08 18.73
N GLY A 239 -11.31 1.44 19.77
CA GLY A 239 -12.69 1.63 20.25
C GLY A 239 -13.78 0.97 19.41
N VAL A 240 -13.41 0.03 18.54
CA VAL A 240 -14.32 -0.74 17.68
C VAL A 240 -14.04 -2.23 17.85
N THR A 241 -15.10 -3.03 18.07
CA THR A 241 -14.99 -4.49 17.97
C THR A 241 -14.92 -4.90 16.52
N TYR A 242 -13.72 -5.05 16.01
CA TYR A 242 -13.50 -5.39 14.59
C TYR A 242 -13.81 -6.87 14.32
N LYS A 243 -14.77 -7.07 13.41
CA LYS A 243 -15.06 -8.39 12.82
C LYS A 243 -15.26 -8.18 11.32
N PRO A 244 -14.65 -9.01 10.46
CA PRO A 244 -14.76 -8.87 9.00
C PRO A 244 -16.22 -8.90 8.50
N ASP A 245 -17.11 -9.62 9.19
CA ASP A 245 -18.51 -9.77 8.82
C ASP A 245 -19.46 -8.78 9.50
N ASP A 246 -18.99 -7.99 10.45
CA ASP A 246 -19.79 -6.96 11.10
C ASP A 246 -20.24 -5.89 10.08
N PRO A 247 -21.54 -5.50 10.07
CA PRO A 247 -22.07 -4.55 9.09
C PRO A 247 -21.36 -3.19 9.09
N PHE A 248 -20.97 -2.70 10.28
CA PHE A 248 -20.23 -1.44 10.41
C PHE A 248 -18.82 -1.58 9.82
N CYS A 249 -18.10 -2.66 10.16
CA CYS A 249 -16.77 -2.93 9.60
C CYS A 249 -16.83 -3.08 8.08
N LYS A 250 -17.83 -3.77 7.53
CA LYS A 250 -18.08 -3.86 6.09
C LYS A 250 -18.32 -2.48 5.47
N TRP A 251 -19.08 -1.63 6.14
CA TRP A 251 -19.32 -0.27 5.63
C TRP A 251 -18.04 0.54 5.55
N VAL A 252 -17.21 0.54 6.60
CA VAL A 252 -15.89 1.23 6.59
C VAL A 252 -14.96 0.63 5.53
N ASN A 253 -14.93 -0.69 5.42
CA ASN A 253 -14.13 -1.41 4.41
C ASN A 253 -14.54 -1.12 2.95
N VAL A 254 -15.67 -0.47 2.72
CA VAL A 254 -16.13 -0.06 1.38
C VAL A 254 -16.02 1.45 1.20
N ASN A 255 -16.43 2.23 2.21
CA ASN A 255 -16.64 3.67 2.10
C ASN A 255 -15.57 4.52 2.79
N GLY A 256 -14.82 3.94 3.74
CA GLY A 256 -13.82 4.64 4.51
C GLY A 256 -12.55 4.92 3.72
N VAL A 257 -11.95 6.09 3.94
CA VAL A 257 -10.65 6.50 3.40
C VAL A 257 -9.75 6.93 4.55
N ALA A 258 -8.61 6.26 4.73
CA ALA A 258 -7.73 6.61 5.84
C ALA A 258 -6.95 7.92 5.58
N PHE A 259 -6.29 8.02 4.43
CA PHE A 259 -5.53 9.19 4.03
C PHE A 259 -5.93 9.63 2.63
N GLU A 260 -6.32 10.89 2.46
CA GLU A 260 -6.65 11.45 1.14
C GLU A 260 -5.86 12.73 0.91
N PHE A 261 -5.08 12.74 -0.17
CA PHE A 261 -4.29 13.88 -0.61
C PHE A 261 -4.81 14.33 -1.98
N ALA A 262 -5.44 15.52 -2.02
CA ALA A 262 -5.86 16.16 -3.25
C ALA A 262 -4.74 17.10 -3.73
N ARG A 263 -4.94 18.42 -3.78
CA ARG A 263 -3.86 19.33 -4.15
C ARG A 263 -2.89 19.53 -3.00
N THR A 264 -1.66 19.02 -3.14
CA THR A 264 -0.58 19.31 -2.21
C THR A 264 0.77 19.21 -2.91
N ASP A 265 1.67 20.16 -2.61
CA ASP A 265 3.02 20.21 -3.15
C ASP A 265 4.02 19.72 -2.14
N TRP A 266 4.89 18.80 -2.59
CA TRP A 266 5.95 18.22 -1.77
C TRP A 266 5.44 17.66 -0.44
N GLN A 267 4.34 16.91 -0.50
CA GLN A 267 3.81 16.23 0.68
C GLN A 267 4.84 15.25 1.23
N TYR A 268 5.11 15.31 2.53
CA TYR A 268 5.89 14.30 3.23
C TYR A 268 4.99 13.47 4.12
N VAL A 269 5.05 12.14 3.95
CA VAL A 269 4.33 11.17 4.79
C VAL A 269 5.33 10.12 5.24
N VAL A 270 5.47 9.92 6.56
CA VAL A 270 6.51 9.06 7.15
C VAL A 270 5.91 8.17 8.23
N ASN A 271 6.19 6.86 8.15
CA ASN A 271 5.81 5.86 9.16
C ASN A 271 4.32 5.92 9.53
N THR A 272 3.45 5.91 8.53
CA THR A 272 2.00 5.90 8.75
C THR A 272 1.42 4.54 8.42
N PHE A 273 0.31 4.20 9.09
CA PHE A 273 -0.34 2.91 8.92
C PHE A 273 -1.86 3.05 9.01
N CYS A 274 -2.58 2.21 8.26
CA CYS A 274 -4.02 2.07 8.38
C CYS A 274 -4.48 0.62 8.19
N PHE A 275 -5.63 0.30 8.79
CA PHE A 275 -6.21 -1.03 8.74
C PHE A 275 -7.72 -0.99 8.45
N GLY A 276 -8.18 -1.82 7.50
CA GLY A 276 -9.61 -2.12 7.34
C GLY A 276 -10.42 -1.00 6.67
N TYR A 277 -9.83 -0.21 5.78
CA TYR A 277 -10.51 0.83 5.00
C TYR A 277 -10.85 0.37 3.58
N GLY A 278 -11.82 1.04 2.96
CA GLY A 278 -12.06 0.93 1.52
C GLY A 278 -10.82 1.37 0.73
N VAL A 279 -10.24 2.51 1.11
CA VAL A 279 -8.98 3.01 0.56
C VAL A 279 -8.04 3.41 1.69
N GLY A 280 -6.81 2.89 1.67
CA GLY A 280 -5.75 3.28 2.61
C GLY A 280 -5.22 4.68 2.28
N TYR A 281 -4.54 4.81 1.15
CA TYR A 281 -4.00 6.08 0.65
C TYR A 281 -4.65 6.44 -0.68
N LYS A 282 -5.41 7.53 -0.69
CA LYS A 282 -6.08 8.05 -1.88
C LYS A 282 -5.40 9.32 -2.36
N PHE A 283 -5.00 9.33 -3.62
CA PHE A 283 -4.49 10.51 -4.32
C PHE A 283 -5.56 10.97 -5.29
N SER A 284 -6.29 12.01 -4.91
CA SER A 284 -7.43 12.52 -5.65
C SER A 284 -7.09 13.83 -6.39
N ARG A 285 -8.04 14.30 -7.18
CA ARG A 285 -7.98 15.61 -7.82
C ARG A 285 -9.11 16.49 -7.29
N SER A 286 -8.77 17.71 -6.86
CA SER A 286 -9.72 18.77 -6.55
C SER A 286 -9.72 19.84 -7.65
N GLN A 287 -10.48 20.90 -7.44
CA GLN A 287 -10.40 22.11 -8.29
C GLN A 287 -9.01 22.76 -8.22
N ALA A 288 -8.29 22.62 -7.11
CA ALA A 288 -6.94 23.15 -6.93
C ALA A 288 -5.86 22.30 -7.62
N GLY A 289 -6.16 21.06 -7.99
CA GLY A 289 -5.23 20.13 -8.66
C GLY A 289 -5.04 18.81 -7.93
N SER A 290 -3.88 18.19 -8.08
CA SER A 290 -3.51 16.88 -7.55
C SER A 290 -2.21 16.93 -6.74
N CYS A 291 -1.79 15.81 -6.16
CA CYS A 291 -0.67 15.68 -5.22
C CYS A 291 0.65 15.33 -5.92
N ASN A 292 1.75 15.80 -5.34
CA ASN A 292 3.07 15.17 -5.46
C ASN A 292 3.73 15.06 -4.08
N GLY A 293 4.67 14.12 -3.92
CA GLY A 293 5.37 14.01 -2.63
C GLY A 293 6.13 12.72 -2.41
N ASN A 294 6.62 12.61 -1.18
CA ASN A 294 7.41 11.49 -0.68
C ASN A 294 6.65 10.74 0.40
N PHE A 295 6.50 9.44 0.21
CA PHE A 295 5.74 8.53 1.07
C PHE A 295 6.68 7.42 1.53
N LEU A 296 7.23 7.57 2.73
CA LEU A 296 8.25 6.68 3.29
C LEU A 296 7.69 5.83 4.42
N GLY A 297 7.81 4.50 4.29
CA GLY A 297 7.34 3.56 5.32
C GLY A 297 5.83 3.65 5.56
N ILE A 298 5.05 3.83 4.48
CA ILE A 298 3.59 3.81 4.56
C ILE A 298 3.08 2.37 4.55
N GLY A 299 2.09 2.06 5.38
CA GLY A 299 1.50 0.75 5.50
C GLY A 299 -0.02 0.77 5.37
N ALA A 300 -0.58 -0.21 4.67
CA ALA A 300 -2.03 -0.40 4.61
C ALA A 300 -2.34 -1.90 4.65
N ASP A 301 -3.13 -2.30 5.65
CA ASP A 301 -3.54 -3.69 5.85
C ASP A 301 -5.06 -3.83 5.70
N SER A 302 -5.47 -4.92 5.09
CA SER A 302 -6.89 -5.29 4.90
C SER A 302 -7.71 -4.19 4.20
N CYS A 303 -7.09 -3.41 3.33
CA CYS A 303 -7.76 -2.40 2.51
C CYS A 303 -8.19 -2.98 1.16
N ARG A 304 -9.36 -2.58 0.66
CA ARG A 304 -9.80 -2.96 -0.69
C ARG A 304 -8.88 -2.37 -1.76
N ARG A 305 -8.41 -1.14 -1.53
CA ARG A 305 -7.33 -0.47 -2.25
C ARG A 305 -6.34 0.06 -1.22
N ALA A 306 -5.16 -0.51 -1.12
CA ALA A 306 -4.15 0.02 -0.22
C ALA A 306 -3.71 1.41 -0.68
N VAL A 307 -3.49 1.57 -1.99
CA VAL A 307 -3.19 2.84 -2.66
C VAL A 307 -4.08 3.00 -3.89
N LEU A 308 -4.83 4.10 -3.96
CA LEU A 308 -5.62 4.49 -5.13
C LEU A 308 -5.13 5.83 -5.67
N VAL A 309 -4.64 5.84 -6.90
CA VAL A 309 -4.22 7.05 -7.60
C VAL A 309 -5.26 7.42 -8.65
N GLU A 310 -6.15 8.36 -8.32
CA GLU A 310 -7.10 8.95 -9.28
C GLU A 310 -6.42 10.00 -10.14
N ASP A 311 -5.41 10.70 -9.58
CA ASP A 311 -4.54 11.63 -10.30
C ASP A 311 -3.26 11.95 -9.50
N SER A 312 -2.24 12.49 -10.18
CA SER A 312 -1.01 13.00 -9.56
C SER A 312 -0.41 14.13 -10.38
N GLN A 313 0.45 14.94 -9.77
CA GLN A 313 1.22 15.96 -10.50
C GLN A 313 2.42 15.34 -11.24
N TYR A 314 2.95 16.08 -12.19
CA TYR A 314 4.12 15.67 -13.00
C TYR A 314 5.34 15.19 -12.19
N PRO A 315 5.74 15.82 -11.04
CA PRO A 315 6.86 15.31 -10.23
C PRO A 315 6.63 13.90 -9.66
N GLY A 316 5.36 13.53 -9.45
CA GLY A 316 4.94 12.18 -9.12
C GLY A 316 4.84 11.87 -7.63
N LEU A 317 4.46 10.63 -7.38
CA LEU A 317 4.33 10.02 -6.06
C LEU A 317 5.49 9.06 -5.84
N LEU A 318 6.36 9.36 -4.87
CA LEU A 318 7.57 8.60 -4.55
C LEU A 318 7.31 7.75 -3.31
N ILE A 319 6.95 6.49 -3.50
CA ILE A 319 6.64 5.55 -2.42
C ILE A 319 7.86 4.66 -2.18
N THR A 320 8.39 4.70 -0.95
CA THR A 320 9.60 3.97 -0.56
C THR A 320 9.36 3.21 0.75
N ASN A 321 9.82 1.95 0.82
CA ASN A 321 9.68 1.08 1.98
C ASN A 321 8.21 0.91 2.42
N GLY A 322 7.27 0.87 1.46
CA GLY A 322 5.86 0.66 1.74
C GLY A 322 5.55 -0.82 1.95
N GLU A 323 4.60 -1.11 2.84
CA GLU A 323 4.11 -2.47 3.08
C GLU A 323 2.60 -2.54 2.93
N PHE A 324 2.13 -3.41 2.02
CA PHE A 324 0.73 -3.46 1.62
C PHE A 324 0.18 -4.88 1.69
N VAL A 325 -0.93 -5.02 2.42
CA VAL A 325 -1.60 -6.29 2.67
C VAL A 325 -2.99 -6.25 2.07
N GLY A 326 -3.35 -7.30 1.35
CA GLY A 326 -4.68 -7.42 0.74
C GLY A 326 -5.79 -7.67 1.74
N ARG A 327 -7.03 -7.49 1.29
CA ARG A 327 -8.22 -7.65 2.11
C ARG A 327 -8.77 -9.07 2.05
N TRP A 328 -8.95 -9.71 3.19
CA TRP A 328 -9.60 -11.00 3.34
C TRP A 328 -11.07 -10.97 2.87
N GLY A 329 -11.46 -11.96 2.06
CA GLY A 329 -12.84 -12.09 1.56
C GLY A 329 -13.26 -11.05 0.52
N SER A 330 -12.32 -10.30 -0.06
CA SER A 330 -12.59 -9.40 -1.19
C SER A 330 -12.32 -10.10 -2.51
N ASP A 331 -13.26 -9.95 -3.46
CA ASP A 331 -13.12 -10.51 -4.82
C ASP A 331 -12.33 -9.58 -5.76
N ASP A 332 -12.00 -8.36 -5.33
CA ASP A 332 -11.38 -7.33 -6.17
C ASP A 332 -10.35 -6.47 -5.41
N SER A 333 -9.68 -7.02 -4.39
CA SER A 333 -8.64 -6.25 -3.68
C SER A 333 -7.44 -6.02 -4.57
N VAL A 334 -7.02 -4.76 -4.67
CA VAL A 334 -5.82 -4.33 -5.39
C VAL A 334 -4.98 -3.47 -4.47
N CYS A 335 -3.71 -3.80 -4.27
CA CYS A 335 -2.90 -2.99 -3.39
C CYS A 335 -2.63 -1.61 -3.98
N LEU A 336 -2.18 -1.51 -5.23
CA LEU A 336 -1.98 -0.24 -5.90
C LEU A 336 -2.76 -0.19 -7.21
N GLU A 337 -3.74 0.70 -7.30
CA GLU A 337 -4.46 1.00 -8.53
C GLU A 337 -4.15 2.43 -9.00
N VAL A 338 -3.70 2.56 -10.25
CA VAL A 338 -3.64 3.84 -10.95
C VAL A 338 -4.83 3.90 -11.90
N ALA A 339 -5.80 4.73 -11.57
CA ALA A 339 -7.06 4.84 -12.31
C ALA A 339 -6.85 5.35 -13.74
N GLU A 340 -7.80 5.02 -14.62
CA GLU A 340 -7.79 5.50 -16.01
C GLU A 340 -7.87 7.04 -16.10
N SER A 341 -8.49 7.66 -15.11
CA SER A 341 -8.65 9.12 -15.00
C SER A 341 -7.34 9.87 -14.72
N ALA A 342 -6.30 9.20 -14.22
CA ALA A 342 -5.03 9.85 -13.91
C ALA A 342 -4.42 10.46 -15.19
N SER A 343 -4.28 11.79 -15.20
CA SER A 343 -4.02 12.56 -16.42
C SER A 343 -2.55 12.80 -16.71
N GLU A 344 -1.69 12.65 -15.69
CA GLU A 344 -0.25 12.87 -15.81
C GLU A 344 0.52 12.24 -14.63
N GLY A 345 1.82 12.37 -14.63
CA GLY A 345 2.67 12.11 -13.49
C GLY A 345 3.38 10.77 -13.52
N LYS A 346 3.98 10.47 -12.39
CA LYS A 346 4.74 9.25 -12.14
C LYS A 346 4.31 8.62 -10.82
N VAL A 347 4.16 7.31 -10.81
CA VAL A 347 4.02 6.52 -9.59
C VAL A 347 5.23 5.61 -9.47
N SER A 348 6.02 5.80 -8.42
CA SER A 348 7.26 5.08 -8.19
C SER A 348 7.20 4.28 -6.90
N LEU A 349 7.40 2.98 -7.01
CA LEU A 349 7.62 2.05 -5.89
C LEU A 349 9.11 1.74 -5.79
N ASN A 350 9.68 1.85 -4.61
CA ASN A 350 11.06 1.46 -4.32
C ASN A 350 11.13 0.68 -3.00
N ASN A 351 11.67 -0.54 -3.05
CA ASN A 351 11.83 -1.41 -1.87
C ASN A 351 10.52 -1.58 -1.07
N CYS A 352 9.42 -1.88 -1.77
CA CYS A 352 8.12 -2.13 -1.16
C CYS A 352 7.83 -3.63 -1.03
N SER A 353 6.83 -3.99 -0.23
CA SER A 353 6.35 -5.37 -0.06
C SER A 353 4.85 -5.47 -0.26
N PHE A 354 4.41 -6.51 -0.98
CA PHE A 354 3.01 -6.83 -1.23
C PHE A 354 2.74 -8.28 -0.82
N TRP A 355 1.80 -8.50 0.08
CA TRP A 355 1.46 -9.83 0.57
C TRP A 355 0.01 -9.95 1.04
N GLY A 356 -0.37 -11.15 1.51
CA GLY A 356 -1.72 -11.44 1.99
C GLY A 356 -2.72 -11.73 0.87
N PRO A 357 -4.00 -11.80 1.18
CA PRO A 357 -5.04 -12.23 0.26
C PRO A 357 -5.40 -11.13 -0.75
N ILE A 358 -4.57 -10.98 -1.76
CA ILE A 358 -4.66 -9.96 -2.81
C ILE A 358 -5.15 -10.57 -4.11
N ASP A 359 -5.99 -9.84 -4.83
CA ASP A 359 -6.34 -10.19 -6.20
C ASP A 359 -5.24 -9.75 -7.19
N ARG A 360 -4.83 -8.47 -7.11
CA ARG A 360 -3.67 -7.91 -7.83
C ARG A 360 -2.80 -7.10 -6.88
N CYS A 361 -1.49 -7.14 -7.08
CA CYS A 361 -0.60 -6.22 -6.39
C CYS A 361 -0.66 -4.82 -7.02
N VAL A 362 -0.54 -4.74 -8.35
CA VAL A 362 -0.55 -3.46 -9.09
C VAL A 362 -1.47 -3.53 -10.30
N TRP A 363 -2.22 -2.46 -10.51
CA TRP A 363 -3.04 -2.25 -11.70
C TRP A 363 -2.86 -0.86 -12.28
N LEU A 364 -2.12 -0.74 -13.39
CA LEU A 364 -1.95 0.50 -14.13
C LEU A 364 -2.96 0.59 -15.27
N ARG A 365 -3.94 1.48 -15.16
CA ARG A 365 -4.99 1.69 -16.16
C ARG A 365 -4.78 2.97 -16.98
N SER A 366 -4.10 3.97 -16.41
CA SER A 366 -3.90 5.27 -17.05
C SER A 366 -2.99 5.19 -18.27
N PRO A 367 -3.39 5.79 -19.41
CA PRO A 367 -2.51 5.95 -20.56
C PRO A 367 -1.45 7.05 -20.38
N ALA A 368 -1.60 7.93 -19.39
CA ALA A 368 -0.76 9.11 -19.20
C ALA A 368 0.38 8.90 -18.21
N VAL A 369 0.20 8.01 -17.23
CA VAL A 369 1.12 7.84 -16.11
C VAL A 369 2.32 6.97 -16.49
N GLN A 370 3.47 7.28 -15.91
CA GLN A 370 4.64 6.42 -15.85
C GLN A 370 4.67 5.68 -14.50
N PHE A 371 4.64 4.35 -14.55
CA PHE A 371 4.80 3.49 -13.39
C PHE A 371 6.23 2.97 -13.29
N THR A 372 6.76 2.87 -12.07
CA THR A 372 8.07 2.27 -11.81
C THR A 372 8.00 1.40 -10.55
N ALA A 373 8.45 0.15 -10.62
CA ALA A 373 8.67 -0.72 -9.46
C ALA A 373 10.12 -1.21 -9.45
N ILE A 374 10.86 -0.90 -8.39
CA ILE A 374 12.29 -1.23 -8.25
C ILE A 374 12.50 -1.90 -6.89
N GLY A 375 13.19 -3.05 -6.88
CA GLY A 375 13.57 -3.76 -5.66
C GLY A 375 12.39 -4.15 -4.77
N THR A 376 11.21 -4.33 -5.35
CA THR A 376 9.96 -4.60 -4.64
C THR A 376 9.71 -6.10 -4.56
N HIS A 377 9.14 -6.56 -3.45
CA HIS A 377 8.77 -7.94 -3.22
C HIS A 377 7.27 -8.16 -3.41
N PHE A 378 6.89 -9.02 -4.36
CA PHE A 378 5.52 -9.44 -4.62
C PHE A 378 5.34 -10.88 -4.11
N ARG A 379 4.79 -11.02 -2.90
CA ARG A 379 4.73 -12.32 -2.23
C ARG A 379 3.55 -13.17 -2.69
N GLU A 380 2.36 -12.57 -2.79
CA GLU A 380 1.11 -13.27 -3.07
C GLU A 380 0.20 -12.42 -3.95
N TRP A 381 -0.59 -13.06 -4.80
CA TRP A 381 -1.65 -12.46 -5.62
C TRP A 381 -2.59 -13.56 -6.11
N ASP A 382 -3.65 -13.20 -6.83
CA ASP A 382 -4.64 -14.10 -7.41
C ASP A 382 -5.22 -15.10 -6.39
N VAL A 383 -5.58 -14.60 -5.21
CA VAL A 383 -6.13 -15.43 -4.11
C VAL A 383 -7.39 -16.20 -4.54
N ASN A 384 -8.16 -15.66 -5.48
CA ASN A 384 -9.37 -16.27 -6.00
C ASN A 384 -9.11 -17.17 -7.23
N ARG A 385 -7.86 -17.44 -7.58
CA ARG A 385 -7.45 -18.36 -8.66
C ARG A 385 -8.12 -18.06 -10.00
N ARG A 386 -8.08 -16.81 -10.43
CA ARG A 386 -8.67 -16.34 -11.69
C ARG A 386 -7.67 -16.21 -12.84
N GLY A 387 -6.40 -16.54 -12.61
CA GLY A 387 -5.31 -16.36 -13.57
C GLY A 387 -4.87 -14.89 -13.71
N ILE A 388 -5.02 -14.11 -12.66
CA ILE A 388 -4.70 -12.67 -12.64
C ILE A 388 -3.19 -12.48 -12.40
N PRO A 389 -2.53 -11.52 -13.07
CA PRO A 389 -1.11 -11.23 -12.84
C PRO A 389 -0.88 -10.46 -11.54
N ALA A 390 0.33 -10.55 -10.99
CA ALA A 390 0.76 -9.69 -9.90
C ALA A 390 0.74 -8.20 -10.30
N ILE A 391 1.26 -7.90 -11.50
CA ILE A 391 1.28 -6.56 -12.09
C ILE A 391 0.51 -6.58 -13.41
N GLN A 392 -0.57 -5.82 -13.48
CA GLN A 392 -1.35 -5.62 -14.70
C GLN A 392 -1.12 -4.21 -15.25
N LEU A 393 -0.60 -4.14 -16.46
CA LEU A 393 -0.34 -2.90 -17.19
C LEU A 393 -1.31 -2.84 -18.38
N ASP A 394 -2.42 -2.11 -18.24
CA ASP A 394 -3.39 -1.96 -19.33
C ASP A 394 -2.95 -0.89 -20.33
N ALA A 395 -2.28 0.18 -19.84
CA ALA A 395 -1.84 1.31 -20.64
C ALA A 395 -0.60 2.00 -20.02
N GLY A 396 -0.20 3.16 -20.53
CA GLY A 396 0.85 4.00 -19.97
C GLY A 396 2.27 3.53 -20.31
N LYS A 397 3.20 3.87 -19.44
CA LYS A 397 4.62 3.45 -19.51
C LYS A 397 5.01 2.76 -18.21
N ALA A 398 5.87 1.73 -18.28
CA ALA A 398 6.30 1.01 -17.09
C ALA A 398 7.79 0.66 -17.11
N ILE A 399 8.42 0.68 -15.93
CA ILE A 399 9.72 0.08 -15.63
C ILE A 399 9.51 -0.84 -14.42
N VAL A 400 9.79 -2.13 -14.59
CA VAL A 400 9.71 -3.17 -13.56
C VAL A 400 11.09 -3.80 -13.45
N GLN A 401 11.85 -3.44 -12.40
CA GLN A 401 13.28 -3.73 -12.35
C GLN A 401 13.71 -4.29 -10.99
N GLY A 402 14.45 -5.40 -11.00
CA GLY A 402 15.09 -5.95 -9.81
C GLY A 402 14.11 -6.40 -8.73
N ASN A 403 12.89 -6.77 -9.13
CA ASN A 403 11.85 -7.21 -8.19
C ASN A 403 11.89 -8.72 -7.98
N THR A 404 11.34 -9.17 -6.86
CA THR A 404 11.20 -10.59 -6.54
C THR A 404 9.72 -10.99 -6.46
N PHE A 405 9.40 -12.17 -6.99
CA PHE A 405 8.05 -12.72 -7.02
C PHE A 405 8.03 -14.08 -6.31
N GLY A 406 7.23 -14.19 -5.26
CA GLY A 406 7.17 -15.35 -4.38
C GLY A 406 6.39 -16.56 -4.90
N ARG A 407 5.77 -16.44 -6.10
CA ARG A 407 4.97 -17.50 -6.73
C ARG A 407 5.37 -17.67 -8.19
N GLY A 408 5.10 -18.87 -8.75
CA GLY A 408 5.43 -19.23 -10.13
C GLY A 408 4.33 -18.93 -11.18
N ASP A 409 3.31 -18.17 -10.82
CA ASP A 409 2.15 -17.87 -11.69
C ASP A 409 2.46 -16.76 -12.71
N LEU A 410 1.45 -16.15 -13.32
CA LEU A 410 1.63 -15.00 -14.20
C LEU A 410 2.07 -13.76 -13.39
N HIS A 411 3.26 -13.25 -13.67
CA HIS A 411 3.85 -12.13 -12.92
C HIS A 411 3.44 -10.78 -13.48
N VAL A 412 3.56 -10.59 -14.81
CA VAL A 412 3.22 -9.33 -15.46
C VAL A 412 2.38 -9.58 -16.70
N LEU A 413 1.28 -8.84 -16.83
CA LEU A 413 0.55 -8.68 -18.09
C LEU A 413 0.88 -7.31 -18.67
N VAL A 414 1.36 -7.26 -19.91
CA VAL A 414 1.58 -6.05 -20.69
C VAL A 414 0.50 -5.95 -21.76
N GLY A 415 -0.52 -5.16 -21.48
CA GLY A 415 -1.68 -5.01 -22.37
C GLY A 415 -1.39 -4.25 -23.67
N PRO A 416 -2.27 -4.36 -24.66
CA PRO A 416 -2.03 -3.83 -26.02
C PRO A 416 -2.01 -2.31 -26.11
N LYS A 417 -2.47 -1.58 -25.08
CA LYS A 417 -2.42 -0.09 -25.04
C LYS A 417 -1.17 0.44 -24.32
N VAL A 418 -0.31 -0.41 -23.79
CA VAL A 418 0.96 0.02 -23.18
C VAL A 418 1.83 0.67 -24.23
N ARG A 419 2.36 1.87 -23.91
CA ARG A 419 3.19 2.67 -24.82
C ARG A 419 4.66 2.29 -24.81
N SER A 420 5.16 1.84 -23.66
CA SER A 420 6.53 1.33 -23.48
C SER A 420 6.59 0.57 -22.16
N ALA A 421 7.22 -0.61 -22.16
CA ALA A 421 7.53 -1.36 -20.95
C ALA A 421 8.97 -1.86 -20.98
N ILE A 422 9.68 -1.72 -19.86
CA ILE A 422 11.01 -2.31 -19.62
C ILE A 422 10.88 -3.21 -18.39
N LEU A 423 11.02 -4.52 -18.59
CA LEU A 423 11.00 -5.52 -17.52
C LEU A 423 12.41 -6.12 -17.44
N MET A 424 13.14 -5.82 -16.35
CA MET A 424 14.57 -6.09 -16.29
C MET A 424 15.01 -6.63 -14.94
N ALA A 425 15.87 -7.65 -14.95
CA ALA A 425 16.52 -8.22 -13.77
C ALA A 425 15.54 -8.67 -12.66
N ASN A 426 14.32 -9.10 -13.02
CA ASN A 426 13.34 -9.60 -12.07
C ASN A 426 13.57 -11.09 -11.80
N GLN A 427 13.37 -11.50 -10.56
CA GLN A 427 13.50 -12.87 -10.08
C GLN A 427 12.14 -13.45 -9.69
N ALA A 428 11.90 -14.69 -10.07
CA ALA A 428 10.66 -15.39 -9.75
C ALA A 428 10.89 -16.89 -9.63
N ALA A 429 10.28 -17.52 -8.65
CA ALA A 429 10.29 -18.97 -8.53
C ALA A 429 9.73 -19.60 -9.83
N GLY A 430 10.56 -20.36 -10.52
CA GLY A 430 10.19 -21.01 -11.80
C GLY A 430 10.37 -20.15 -13.06
N GLY A 431 11.07 -19.03 -12.95
CA GLY A 431 11.30 -18.10 -14.03
C GLY A 431 10.22 -17.01 -14.12
N PHE A 432 10.62 -15.87 -14.67
CA PHE A 432 9.76 -14.70 -14.76
C PHE A 432 8.78 -14.80 -15.94
N ASN A 433 7.49 -14.97 -15.63
CA ASN A 433 6.42 -15.18 -16.61
C ASN A 433 5.72 -13.87 -16.98
N VAL A 434 5.64 -13.59 -18.28
CA VAL A 434 5.03 -12.37 -18.82
C VAL A 434 4.03 -12.72 -19.92
N ASP A 435 2.78 -12.26 -19.81
CA ASP A 435 1.86 -12.17 -20.94
C ASP A 435 2.08 -10.82 -21.64
N ASN A 436 2.76 -10.85 -22.78
CA ASN A 436 3.15 -9.66 -23.51
C ASN A 436 2.32 -9.45 -24.77
N GLN A 437 1.28 -8.62 -24.68
CA GLN A 437 0.39 -8.25 -25.78
C GLN A 437 0.88 -6.99 -26.53
N ALA A 438 2.04 -6.43 -26.17
CA ALA A 438 2.66 -5.25 -26.76
C ALA A 438 4.14 -5.50 -27.13
N ALA A 439 4.43 -6.63 -27.80
CA ALA A 439 5.78 -7.13 -28.02
C ALA A 439 6.75 -6.10 -28.66
N GLY A 440 6.30 -5.33 -29.65
CA GLY A 440 7.12 -4.29 -30.30
C GLY A 440 7.43 -3.07 -29.43
N ARG A 441 6.88 -2.97 -28.21
CA ARG A 441 7.02 -1.85 -27.26
C ARG A 441 7.50 -2.31 -25.90
N THR A 442 7.85 -3.59 -25.77
CA THR A 442 8.29 -4.21 -24.52
C THR A 442 9.71 -4.72 -24.66
N GLN A 443 10.55 -4.40 -23.68
CA GLN A 443 11.90 -4.95 -23.56
C GLN A 443 11.93 -5.90 -22.35
N LEU A 444 12.34 -7.15 -22.59
CA LEU A 444 12.57 -8.16 -21.54
C LEU A 444 14.09 -8.40 -21.47
N VAL A 445 14.74 -7.96 -20.38
CA VAL A 445 16.19 -7.95 -20.28
C VAL A 445 16.64 -8.60 -18.97
N ALA A 446 17.51 -9.61 -19.05
CA ALA A 446 18.16 -10.22 -17.89
C ALA A 446 17.21 -10.63 -16.75
N ASN A 447 15.94 -10.91 -17.06
CA ASN A 447 15.03 -11.50 -16.07
C ASN A 447 15.44 -12.95 -15.83
N GLU A 448 15.14 -13.45 -14.63
CA GLU A 448 15.39 -14.84 -14.31
C GLU A 448 14.71 -15.74 -15.33
N GLN A 449 15.53 -16.25 -16.21
CA GLN A 449 15.19 -17.42 -16.98
C GLN A 449 15.58 -18.57 -16.08
N ASN A 450 14.67 -19.51 -15.92
CA ASN A 450 15.03 -20.74 -15.25
C ASN A 450 16.14 -21.42 -16.05
N ILE A 451 17.38 -21.07 -15.75
CA ILE A 451 18.56 -21.71 -16.32
C ILE A 451 18.61 -23.05 -15.60
N LEU A 452 18.30 -24.12 -16.32
CA LEU A 452 18.69 -25.43 -15.88
C LEU A 452 20.20 -25.37 -15.62
N ASP A 453 20.59 -25.62 -14.38
CA ASP A 453 21.98 -25.89 -14.07
C ASP A 453 22.32 -27.21 -14.77
N THR A 454 22.88 -27.11 -15.95
CA THR A 454 23.36 -28.26 -16.73
C THR A 454 24.56 -28.92 -16.08
N SER A 455 25.13 -28.35 -14.99
CA SER A 455 26.15 -28.99 -14.17
C SER A 455 25.57 -30.12 -13.32
N GLU A 456 24.27 -30.18 -13.08
CA GLU A 456 23.63 -31.41 -12.59
C GLU A 456 23.73 -32.47 -13.69
N THR A 457 24.61 -33.38 -13.49
CA THR A 457 24.92 -34.53 -14.37
C THR A 457 23.61 -35.19 -14.80
N ALA A 458 23.37 -35.23 -16.10
CA ALA A 458 22.21 -35.94 -16.66
C ALA A 458 22.17 -37.36 -16.12
N LYS A 459 21.14 -37.66 -15.31
CA LYS A 459 21.01 -38.94 -14.65
C LYS A 459 20.38 -39.95 -15.62
N SER A 460 20.86 -41.19 -15.57
CA SER A 460 20.31 -42.26 -16.42
C SER A 460 18.88 -42.66 -15.99
N HIS A 461 18.53 -42.46 -14.73
CA HIS A 461 17.21 -42.75 -14.19
C HIS A 461 16.88 -41.79 -13.04
N TYR A 462 15.89 -40.96 -13.18
CA TYR A 462 15.45 -40.00 -12.17
C TYR A 462 13.95 -39.78 -12.18
N ARG A 463 13.40 -39.29 -11.06
CA ARG A 463 12.02 -38.88 -10.87
C ARG A 463 11.97 -37.40 -10.49
N LEU A 464 11.05 -36.70 -11.12
CA LEU A 464 10.65 -35.35 -10.78
C LEU A 464 9.31 -35.40 -10.05
N ASP A 465 9.26 -34.95 -8.81
CA ASP A 465 8.03 -34.85 -8.01
C ASP A 465 7.42 -33.47 -8.25
N ILE A 466 6.28 -33.42 -8.96
CA ILE A 466 5.68 -32.16 -9.44
C ILE A 466 4.85 -31.54 -8.32
N GLY A 467 5.17 -30.28 -7.99
CA GLY A 467 4.59 -29.54 -6.86
C GLY A 467 5.49 -29.58 -5.62
N ALA A 468 6.56 -30.36 -5.61
CA ALA A 468 7.56 -30.34 -4.55
C ALA A 468 8.39 -29.04 -4.58
N PRO A 469 9.07 -28.67 -3.48
CA PRO A 469 10.05 -27.59 -3.50
C PRO A 469 11.05 -27.77 -4.64
N ASP A 470 11.41 -26.69 -5.33
CA ASP A 470 12.37 -26.65 -6.44
C ASP A 470 11.99 -27.39 -7.75
N ASP A 471 10.78 -27.94 -7.86
CA ASP A 471 10.32 -28.54 -9.13
C ASP A 471 10.23 -27.52 -10.28
N ASN A 472 10.11 -26.25 -9.93
CA ASN A 472 10.10 -25.12 -10.86
C ASN A 472 11.39 -24.98 -11.70
N ARG A 473 12.47 -25.65 -11.33
CA ARG A 473 13.67 -25.80 -12.19
C ARG A 473 13.33 -26.59 -13.45
N TYR A 474 12.41 -27.53 -13.35
CA TYR A 474 12.08 -28.50 -14.39
C TYR A 474 10.73 -28.27 -15.03
N VAL A 475 9.72 -27.78 -14.29
CA VAL A 475 8.35 -27.59 -14.77
C VAL A 475 8.01 -26.12 -14.92
N ARG A 476 7.58 -25.70 -16.09
CA ARG A 476 7.28 -24.30 -16.42
C ARG A 476 5.92 -24.17 -17.09
N LYS A 477 5.39 -22.94 -17.07
CA LYS A 477 4.08 -22.62 -17.67
C LYS A 477 2.98 -23.50 -17.09
N CYS A 478 2.96 -23.66 -15.78
CA CYS A 478 1.96 -24.36 -14.99
C CYS A 478 1.48 -23.49 -13.83
N PHE A 479 0.41 -23.88 -13.18
CA PHE A 479 -0.09 -23.19 -12.00
C PHE A 479 0.74 -23.51 -10.75
N ALA A 480 0.55 -22.71 -9.69
CA ALA A 480 1.21 -22.93 -8.39
C ALA A 480 0.94 -24.32 -7.82
N PRO A 481 1.82 -24.86 -6.95
CA PRO A 481 1.59 -26.15 -6.29
C PRO A 481 0.32 -26.10 -5.44
N GLU A 482 -0.42 -27.20 -5.46
CA GLU A 482 -1.63 -27.42 -4.66
C GLU A 482 -1.60 -28.78 -4.00
N SER A 483 -2.29 -28.93 -2.84
CA SER A 483 -2.45 -30.23 -2.21
C SER A 483 -3.29 -31.14 -3.10
N CYS A 484 -2.84 -32.37 -3.31
CA CYS A 484 -3.58 -33.36 -4.07
C CYS A 484 -4.80 -33.85 -3.26
N GLN A 485 -5.98 -33.76 -3.84
CA GLN A 485 -7.22 -34.25 -3.21
C GLN A 485 -7.72 -35.57 -3.86
N TYR A 486 -6.87 -36.24 -4.66
CA TYR A 486 -7.25 -37.42 -5.43
C TYR A 486 -6.76 -38.72 -4.79
N GLY A 487 -7.68 -39.49 -4.18
CA GLY A 487 -7.44 -40.86 -3.69
C GLY A 487 -6.36 -40.97 -2.62
N GLU A 488 -5.53 -42.01 -2.68
CA GLU A 488 -4.44 -42.32 -1.72
C GLU A 488 -3.26 -41.32 -1.76
N ARG A 489 -3.40 -40.19 -2.50
CA ARG A 489 -2.36 -39.20 -2.73
C ARG A 489 -2.59 -37.90 -1.94
N SER A 490 -3.39 -37.93 -0.89
CA SER A 490 -3.76 -36.78 -0.08
C SER A 490 -2.58 -36.07 0.61
N ASP A 491 -1.43 -36.72 0.68
CA ASP A 491 -0.17 -36.23 1.25
C ASP A 491 0.76 -35.56 0.21
N LYS A 492 0.39 -35.61 -1.10
CA LYS A 492 1.22 -35.10 -2.19
C LYS A 492 0.73 -33.77 -2.70
N THR A 493 1.66 -33.04 -3.29
CA THR A 493 1.38 -31.84 -4.06
C THR A 493 1.26 -32.15 -5.55
N ILE A 494 0.52 -31.29 -6.25
CA ILE A 494 0.34 -31.33 -7.71
C ILE A 494 0.50 -29.94 -8.29
N ARG A 495 0.65 -29.85 -9.62
CA ARG A 495 0.44 -28.63 -10.38
C ARG A 495 -0.60 -28.84 -11.48
N TRP A 496 -1.50 -27.88 -11.63
CA TRP A 496 -2.35 -27.84 -12.83
C TRP A 496 -1.56 -27.34 -14.03
N SER A 497 -1.69 -28.05 -15.15
CA SER A 497 -1.10 -27.62 -16.42
C SER A 497 -1.87 -26.45 -17.03
N THR A 498 -1.19 -25.63 -17.83
CA THR A 498 -1.82 -24.73 -18.79
C THR A 498 -2.08 -25.47 -20.10
N SER A 499 -2.44 -24.75 -21.18
CA SER A 499 -2.54 -25.34 -22.52
C SER A 499 -1.21 -25.85 -23.08
N GLN A 500 -0.09 -25.32 -22.56
CA GLN A 500 1.28 -25.66 -22.96
C GLN A 500 2.22 -25.57 -21.74
N THR A 501 2.31 -26.67 -20.97
CA THR A 501 3.26 -26.79 -19.86
C THR A 501 4.56 -27.37 -20.39
N GLU A 502 5.70 -26.83 -19.95
CA GLU A 502 7.02 -27.25 -20.39
C GLU A 502 7.76 -28.02 -19.30
N PHE A 503 8.41 -29.11 -19.70
CA PHE A 503 9.37 -29.86 -18.88
C PHE A 503 10.77 -29.66 -19.46
N HIS A 504 11.63 -29.03 -18.69
CA HIS A 504 13.05 -28.81 -19.02
C HIS A 504 13.86 -29.89 -18.35
N LEU A 505 14.33 -30.86 -19.11
CA LEU A 505 14.84 -32.12 -18.58
C LEU A 505 16.30 -32.36 -19.00
N PRO A 506 17.23 -32.61 -18.04
CA PRO A 506 18.58 -33.04 -18.38
C PRO A 506 18.55 -34.45 -18.97
N VAL A 507 19.35 -34.69 -20.02
CA VAL A 507 19.42 -36.01 -20.69
C VAL A 507 20.87 -36.34 -21.06
N LEU A 508 21.18 -37.65 -21.08
CA LEU A 508 22.46 -38.13 -21.62
C LEU A 508 22.44 -38.05 -23.15
N ARG A 509 23.44 -37.41 -23.73
CA ARG A 509 23.56 -37.30 -25.19
C ARG A 509 23.55 -38.68 -25.84
N GLY A 510 22.81 -38.79 -26.94
CA GLY A 510 22.75 -40.02 -27.73
C GLY A 510 21.97 -41.17 -27.05
N LYS A 511 21.33 -40.94 -25.90
CA LYS A 511 20.52 -41.95 -25.23
C LYS A 511 19.02 -41.67 -25.41
N PRO A 512 18.22 -42.67 -25.82
CA PRO A 512 16.77 -42.60 -25.75
C PRO A 512 16.29 -42.85 -24.33
N TYR A 513 15.10 -42.30 -23.99
CA TYR A 513 14.49 -42.43 -22.66
C TYR A 513 13.06 -42.94 -22.75
N THR A 514 12.69 -43.77 -21.79
CA THR A 514 11.31 -44.00 -21.41
C THR A 514 10.88 -42.87 -20.47
N VAL A 515 9.76 -42.21 -20.79
CA VAL A 515 9.19 -41.10 -20.02
C VAL A 515 7.84 -41.55 -19.47
N ASN A 516 7.68 -41.52 -18.16
CA ASN A 516 6.42 -41.82 -17.48
C ASN A 516 5.88 -40.56 -16.83
N LEU A 517 4.67 -40.14 -17.19
CA LEU A 517 4.00 -38.97 -16.61
C LEU A 517 2.78 -39.44 -15.81
N ASP A 518 2.80 -39.20 -14.51
CA ASP A 518 1.69 -39.49 -13.61
C ASP A 518 0.78 -38.25 -13.50
N LEU A 519 -0.47 -38.38 -13.89
CA LEU A 519 -1.40 -37.26 -14.02
C LEU A 519 -2.87 -37.65 -13.77
N ASN A 520 -3.70 -36.65 -13.49
CA ASN A 520 -5.15 -36.71 -13.58
C ASN A 520 -5.61 -35.87 -14.77
N LEU A 521 -6.20 -36.49 -15.76
CA LEU A 521 -6.83 -35.87 -16.96
C LEU A 521 -8.35 -35.88 -16.78
N PRO A 522 -8.97 -34.73 -16.38
CA PRO A 522 -10.42 -34.64 -16.28
C PRO A 522 -11.11 -34.80 -17.63
N GLN A 523 -12.37 -35.29 -17.68
CA GLN A 523 -13.13 -35.46 -18.89
C GLN A 523 -13.25 -34.17 -19.72
N ALA A 524 -13.37 -33.03 -19.07
CA ALA A 524 -13.45 -31.72 -19.72
C ALA A 524 -12.17 -31.32 -20.47
N ALA A 525 -11.02 -31.87 -20.04
CA ALA A 525 -9.72 -31.64 -20.67
C ALA A 525 -9.35 -32.64 -21.75
N VAL A 526 -10.17 -33.64 -22.02
CA VAL A 526 -9.89 -34.67 -23.03
C VAL A 526 -9.97 -34.09 -24.45
N ASP A 527 -8.91 -34.33 -25.24
CA ASP A 527 -8.82 -33.94 -26.65
C ASP A 527 -7.84 -34.90 -27.38
N PRO A 528 -8.10 -35.30 -28.63
CA PRO A 528 -7.21 -36.18 -29.40
C PRO A 528 -5.80 -35.58 -29.67
N ALA A 529 -5.67 -34.26 -29.63
CA ALA A 529 -4.39 -33.56 -29.80
C ALA A 529 -3.55 -33.50 -28.51
N ASN A 530 -4.11 -33.94 -27.38
CA ASN A 530 -3.36 -33.95 -26.11
C ASN A 530 -2.17 -34.90 -26.20
N GLY A 531 -1.02 -34.42 -25.67
CA GLY A 531 0.19 -35.22 -25.67
C GLY A 531 1.40 -34.47 -25.18
N LEU A 532 2.49 -35.21 -25.01
CA LEU A 532 3.80 -34.66 -24.74
C LEU A 532 4.61 -34.58 -26.03
N TYR A 533 5.22 -33.45 -26.30
CA TYR A 533 5.86 -33.16 -27.59
C TYR A 533 7.31 -32.74 -27.41
N LEU A 534 8.19 -33.23 -28.29
CA LEU A 534 9.53 -32.67 -28.53
C LEU A 534 9.48 -31.83 -29.82
N GLY A 535 9.41 -30.51 -29.66
CA GLY A 535 9.07 -29.64 -30.82
C GLY A 535 7.68 -29.99 -31.36
N ASP A 536 7.60 -30.40 -32.63
CA ASP A 536 6.35 -30.83 -33.24
C ASP A 536 6.14 -32.36 -33.20
N GLN A 537 7.12 -33.13 -32.77
CA GLN A 537 7.01 -34.57 -32.65
C GLN A 537 6.32 -34.97 -31.36
N ARG A 538 5.17 -35.67 -31.45
CA ARG A 538 4.48 -36.23 -30.28
C ARG A 538 5.21 -37.48 -29.79
N VAL A 539 5.77 -37.42 -28.58
CA VAL A 539 6.55 -38.48 -27.91
C VAL A 539 5.70 -39.30 -26.93
N MET A 540 4.52 -38.76 -26.55
CA MET A 540 3.57 -39.43 -25.68
C MET A 540 2.17 -38.98 -26.06
N GLU A 541 1.25 -39.92 -26.21
CA GLU A 541 -0.18 -39.67 -26.42
C GLU A 541 -0.92 -39.75 -25.08
N LEU A 542 -1.81 -38.81 -24.80
CA LEU A 542 -2.66 -38.87 -23.61
C LEU A 542 -3.94 -39.66 -23.90
N PRO A 543 -4.55 -40.27 -22.86
CA PRO A 543 -5.77 -41.08 -23.05
C PRO A 543 -6.94 -40.28 -23.65
N ALA A 544 -7.69 -40.90 -24.54
CA ALA A 544 -8.87 -40.33 -25.20
C ALA A 544 -10.14 -40.31 -24.29
N LYS A 545 -9.96 -40.50 -22.98
CA LYS A 545 -11.00 -40.45 -21.94
C LYS A 545 -10.41 -39.92 -20.65
N ALA A 546 -11.27 -39.57 -19.69
CA ALA A 546 -10.80 -39.21 -18.33
C ALA A 546 -9.88 -40.30 -17.78
N TYR A 547 -8.78 -39.89 -17.18
CA TYR A 547 -7.73 -40.81 -16.76
C TYR A 547 -7.01 -40.33 -15.53
N LEU A 548 -6.78 -41.23 -14.58
CA LEU A 548 -5.94 -41.02 -13.40
C LEU A 548 -4.90 -42.12 -13.36
N GLY A 549 -3.62 -41.78 -13.49
CA GLY A 549 -2.52 -42.74 -13.46
C GLY A 549 -1.33 -42.30 -14.31
N THR A 550 -0.45 -43.26 -14.62
CA THR A 550 0.79 -43.05 -15.34
C THR A 550 0.60 -43.34 -16.84
N VAL A 551 1.00 -42.39 -17.68
CA VAL A 551 1.10 -42.55 -19.12
C VAL A 551 2.55 -42.66 -19.52
N THR A 552 2.87 -43.58 -20.41
CA THR A 552 4.24 -43.86 -20.86
C THR A 552 4.45 -43.35 -22.28
N GLY A 553 5.59 -42.69 -22.50
CA GLY A 553 6.04 -42.26 -23.82
C GLY A 553 7.50 -42.57 -24.04
N ARG A 554 8.01 -42.31 -25.23
CA ARG A 554 9.40 -42.53 -25.60
C ARG A 554 10.02 -41.29 -26.21
N LEU A 555 11.08 -40.81 -25.55
CA LEU A 555 11.94 -39.73 -26.03
C LEU A 555 13.03 -40.36 -26.91
N PRO A 556 13.18 -39.96 -28.17
CA PRO A 556 14.26 -40.44 -29.03
C PRO A 556 15.63 -39.89 -28.53
N ALA A 557 16.70 -40.56 -28.92
CA ALA A 557 18.04 -40.07 -28.67
C ALA A 557 18.24 -38.69 -29.30
N CYS A 558 18.91 -37.80 -28.57
CA CYS A 558 19.26 -36.47 -29.08
C CYS A 558 20.72 -36.11 -28.75
N ASP A 559 21.27 -35.18 -29.51
CA ASP A 559 22.68 -34.75 -29.35
C ASP A 559 22.86 -33.64 -28.30
N LYS A 560 21.75 -33.30 -27.58
CA LYS A 560 21.75 -32.30 -26.52
C LYS A 560 21.89 -32.96 -25.15
N ASP A 561 22.36 -32.22 -24.18
CA ASP A 561 22.43 -32.61 -22.77
C ASP A 561 21.16 -32.23 -21.97
N HIS A 562 20.22 -31.55 -22.63
CA HIS A 562 18.89 -31.26 -22.12
C HIS A 562 17.85 -31.20 -23.23
N VAL A 563 16.59 -31.46 -22.89
CA VAL A 563 15.45 -31.36 -23.80
C VAL A 563 14.32 -30.56 -23.14
N ILE A 564 13.51 -29.90 -23.98
CA ILE A 564 12.27 -29.28 -23.57
C ILE A 564 11.12 -30.10 -24.14
N LEU A 565 10.37 -30.76 -23.27
CA LEU A 565 9.15 -31.44 -23.65
C LEU A 565 7.94 -30.54 -23.34
N THR A 566 7.08 -30.32 -24.31
CA THR A 566 5.86 -29.49 -24.16
C THR A 566 4.64 -30.41 -24.03
N LEU A 567 4.00 -30.35 -22.88
CA LEU A 567 2.70 -30.97 -22.65
C LEU A 567 1.61 -30.06 -23.23
N LYS A 568 0.98 -30.48 -24.34
CA LYS A 568 -0.17 -29.78 -24.92
C LYS A 568 -1.44 -30.46 -24.41
N VAL A 569 -2.31 -29.71 -23.73
CA VAL A 569 -3.56 -30.21 -23.14
C VAL A 569 -4.66 -29.18 -23.36
N LYS A 570 -5.83 -29.66 -23.77
CA LYS A 570 -7.06 -28.85 -23.81
C LYS A 570 -7.37 -28.32 -22.41
N THR A 571 -7.57 -27.01 -22.29
CA THR A 571 -7.93 -26.37 -21.02
C THR A 571 -9.44 -26.28 -20.84
N TRP A 572 -9.88 -26.32 -19.60
CA TRP A 572 -11.25 -26.17 -19.15
C TRP A 572 -11.32 -25.25 -17.91
N CYS A 573 -12.50 -24.77 -17.57
CA CYS A 573 -12.70 -23.93 -16.40
C CYS A 573 -13.50 -24.71 -15.34
N PRO A 574 -13.01 -24.88 -14.10
CA PRO A 574 -13.74 -25.56 -13.04
C PRO A 574 -15.11 -24.93 -12.75
N LYS A 575 -15.23 -23.61 -12.82
CA LYS A 575 -16.50 -22.88 -12.65
C LYS A 575 -17.55 -23.27 -13.70
N ASP A 576 -17.13 -23.54 -14.94
CA ASP A 576 -18.03 -23.93 -16.01
C ASP A 576 -18.53 -25.39 -15.83
N ALA A 577 -17.73 -26.23 -15.17
CA ALA A 577 -18.04 -27.64 -14.91
C ALA A 577 -18.83 -27.86 -13.61
N ASP A 578 -18.61 -27.04 -12.59
CA ASP A 578 -19.30 -27.04 -11.29
C ASP A 578 -19.69 -25.61 -10.91
N PRO A 579 -20.99 -25.26 -10.93
CA PRO A 579 -21.48 -23.95 -10.51
C PRO A 579 -21.09 -23.53 -9.08
N ASN A 580 -20.77 -24.47 -8.20
CA ASN A 580 -20.33 -24.19 -6.83
C ASN A 580 -18.82 -23.91 -6.74
N SER A 581 -18.05 -24.24 -7.79
CA SER A 581 -16.63 -23.93 -7.83
C SER A 581 -16.41 -22.42 -7.93
N LYS A 582 -15.41 -21.92 -7.19
CA LYS A 582 -14.94 -20.54 -7.30
C LYS A 582 -13.72 -20.41 -8.24
N ASP A 583 -13.18 -21.54 -8.70
CA ASP A 583 -11.99 -21.55 -9.56
C ASP A 583 -12.35 -21.20 -11.00
N MET A 584 -11.88 -20.06 -11.47
CA MET A 584 -12.11 -19.55 -12.83
C MET A 584 -10.90 -19.70 -13.75
N ARG A 585 -9.82 -20.36 -13.29
CA ARG A 585 -8.64 -20.60 -14.12
C ARG A 585 -8.99 -21.52 -15.29
N ARG A 586 -8.30 -21.32 -16.40
CA ARG A 586 -8.30 -22.30 -17.50
C ARG A 586 -7.16 -23.30 -17.28
N ILE A 587 -7.49 -24.41 -16.64
CA ILE A 587 -6.57 -25.48 -16.27
C ILE A 587 -6.68 -26.68 -17.23
N GLY A 588 -5.59 -27.43 -17.37
CA GLY A 588 -5.57 -28.66 -18.17
C GLY A 588 -5.63 -29.92 -17.31
N ALA A 589 -4.55 -30.70 -17.25
CA ALA A 589 -4.39 -31.89 -16.40
C ALA A 589 -3.70 -31.53 -15.08
N ALA A 590 -4.00 -32.25 -14.00
CA ALA A 590 -3.25 -32.18 -12.76
C ALA A 590 -2.03 -33.12 -12.85
N LEU A 591 -0.84 -32.58 -12.65
CA LEU A 591 0.44 -33.25 -12.83
C LEU A 591 1.00 -33.64 -11.46
N CYS A 592 1.37 -34.91 -11.28
CA CYS A 592 1.86 -35.46 -10.00
C CYS A 592 3.36 -35.74 -10.02
N SER A 593 3.84 -36.47 -11.01
CA SER A 593 5.29 -36.75 -11.16
C SER A 593 5.65 -37.10 -12.59
N LEU A 594 6.94 -36.94 -12.93
CA LEU A 594 7.51 -37.39 -14.19
C LEU A 594 8.74 -38.23 -13.91
N THR A 595 8.85 -39.41 -14.52
CA THR A 595 10.02 -40.27 -14.40
C THR A 595 10.70 -40.43 -15.75
N MET A 596 12.02 -40.32 -15.76
CA MET A 596 12.90 -40.48 -16.93
C MET A 596 13.83 -41.67 -16.71
N LYS A 597 13.84 -42.64 -17.63
CA LYS A 597 14.77 -43.78 -17.60
C LYS A 597 15.42 -43.96 -18.97
N ALA A 598 16.73 -43.84 -19.01
CA ALA A 598 17.51 -44.12 -20.22
C ALA A 598 17.52 -45.60 -20.54
N ASP A 599 17.52 -45.96 -21.81
CA ASP A 599 17.63 -47.38 -22.23
C ASP A 599 18.94 -47.99 -21.72
N GLY A 600 18.81 -49.15 -21.09
CA GLY A 600 19.94 -49.88 -20.47
C GLY A 600 20.35 -49.39 -19.08
N ALA A 601 19.60 -48.46 -18.47
CA ALA A 601 19.84 -48.04 -17.09
C ALA A 601 19.29 -49.03 -16.10
N GLY A 602 19.99 -49.24 -14.95
CA GLY A 602 19.52 -50.02 -13.81
C GLY A 602 18.23 -49.44 -13.18
N ASP A 603 17.68 -50.16 -12.21
CA ASP A 603 16.40 -49.78 -11.57
C ASP A 603 16.51 -48.76 -10.43
N GLY A 604 17.73 -48.31 -10.09
CA GLY A 604 17.96 -47.28 -9.06
C GLY A 604 17.42 -45.93 -9.50
N VAL A 605 16.41 -45.41 -8.82
CA VAL A 605 15.80 -44.06 -9.09
C VAL A 605 16.39 -43.07 -8.11
N THR A 606 16.91 -41.95 -8.63
CA THR A 606 17.29 -40.77 -7.80
C THR A 606 16.21 -39.72 -7.90
N ASN A 607 15.92 -39.00 -6.80
CA ASN A 607 14.97 -37.90 -6.82
C ASN A 607 15.68 -36.62 -7.37
N ALA A 608 15.10 -35.97 -8.37
CA ALA A 608 15.65 -34.78 -8.96
C ALA A 608 15.47 -33.53 -8.07
N ASN A 609 14.44 -33.55 -7.21
CA ASN A 609 14.07 -32.37 -6.39
C ASN A 609 14.86 -32.28 -5.07
N THR A 610 15.47 -33.34 -4.62
CA THR A 610 16.36 -33.32 -3.45
C THR A 610 17.79 -33.25 -3.96
N GLY A 611 18.43 -32.08 -3.83
CA GLY A 611 19.90 -32.04 -3.88
C GLY A 611 20.40 -33.02 -2.82
N ASP A 612 21.23 -34.00 -3.20
CA ASP A 612 21.88 -34.88 -2.27
C ASP A 612 22.64 -34.02 -1.25
N ALA A 613 22.03 -33.83 -0.06
CA ALA A 613 22.76 -33.33 1.09
C ALA A 613 23.56 -34.53 1.64
N GLU A 614 24.82 -34.66 1.22
CA GLU A 614 25.88 -35.23 2.04
C GLU A 614 26.62 -34.12 2.80
#